data_05bda719f454b8c460dc9e5daa80b196
#
_entry.id   05bda719f454b8c460dc9e5daa80b196
#
_cell.length_a   1.000
_cell.length_b   1.000
_cell.length_c   1.000
_cell.angle_alpha   90.00
_cell.angle_beta   90.00
_cell.angle_gamma   90.00
#
_symmetry.space_group_name_H-M   'P 1'
#
loop_
_entity.id
_entity.type
_entity.pdbx_description
1 polymer ?
#
loop_
_entity_poly.entity_id
_entity_poly.type
_entity_poly.pdbx_seq_one_letter_code
_entity_poly.pdbx_strand_id
1 'polypeptide(L)'
;MRTVYLDNAATSYPKAPGVGAAMADYIECVGCNIGRGGYQRAYDAAGGVLEVRERLCTLVNGPGPRNVAFTSGATHGLNLLLKGLLRPGDRVVTSPMEHNAVLR
;
A
#
# COMPACT_ATOMS: atom_id res chain seq x y z
N MET A 1 25.39 -2.24 23.84
CA MET A 1 24.55 -1.05 23.85
C MET A 1 23.28 -1.37 23.08
N ARG A 2 22.08 -1.12 23.63
CA ARG A 2 20.81 -1.37 22.93
C ARG A 2 20.47 -0.13 22.09
N THR A 3 20.45 -0.27 20.76
CA THR A 3 20.04 0.79 19.85
C THR A 3 18.51 0.93 19.89
N VAL A 4 18.02 2.15 20.07
CA VAL A 4 16.58 2.46 20.01
C VAL A 4 16.32 3.25 18.73
N TYR A 5 15.42 2.75 17.88
CA TYR A 5 15.00 3.41 16.65
C TYR A 5 13.68 4.16 16.89
N LEU A 6 13.69 5.48 16.69
CA LEU A 6 12.54 6.36 17.00
C LEU A 6 11.91 6.98 15.75
N ASP A 7 12.32 6.58 14.56
CA ASP A 7 11.86 7.16 13.27
C ASP A 7 10.97 6.20 12.46
N ASN A 8 10.14 5.43 13.16
CA ASN A 8 9.21 4.50 12.48
C ASN A 8 8.15 5.19 11.62
N ALA A 9 7.89 6.47 11.85
CA ALA A 9 6.98 7.26 11.03
C ALA A 9 7.49 7.45 9.59
N ALA A 10 8.82 7.58 9.42
CA ALA A 10 9.43 7.68 8.10
C ALA A 10 9.48 6.29 7.41
N THR A 11 9.93 5.28 8.12
CA THR A 11 9.90 3.88 7.68
C THR A 11 10.06 2.94 8.87
N SER A 12 9.40 1.80 8.83
CA SER A 12 9.53 0.79 9.89
C SER A 12 10.94 0.17 9.89
N TYR A 13 11.59 0.13 11.06
CA TYR A 13 12.86 -0.56 11.26
C TYR A 13 12.94 -1.14 12.69
N PRO A 14 13.37 -2.40 12.86
CA PRO A 14 13.63 -3.37 11.78
C PRO A 14 12.37 -3.72 10.99
N LYS A 15 12.53 -4.23 9.78
CA LYS A 15 11.41 -4.77 8.99
C LYS A 15 10.83 -6.00 9.69
N ALA A 16 9.56 -6.27 9.46
CA ALA A 16 8.95 -7.49 9.97
C ALA A 16 9.69 -8.74 9.46
N PRO A 17 9.82 -9.78 10.28
CA PRO A 17 10.46 -11.03 9.86
C PRO A 17 9.82 -11.57 8.58
N GLY A 18 10.66 -12.04 7.65
CA GLY A 18 10.20 -12.64 6.39
C GLY A 18 9.96 -11.67 5.23
N VAL A 19 9.87 -10.36 5.45
CA VAL A 19 9.62 -9.38 4.36
C VAL A 19 10.67 -9.48 3.27
N GLY A 20 11.95 -9.46 3.62
CA GLY A 20 13.04 -9.55 2.63
C GLY A 20 13.03 -10.86 1.86
N ALA A 21 12.81 -11.98 2.55
CA ALA A 21 12.72 -13.29 1.93
C ALA A 21 11.53 -13.40 0.97
N ALA A 22 10.35 -12.92 1.37
CA ALA A 22 9.17 -12.92 0.51
C ALA A 22 9.33 -12.04 -0.75
N MET A 23 10.03 -10.91 -0.63
CA MET A 23 10.33 -10.07 -1.79
C MET A 23 11.30 -10.76 -2.76
N ALA A 24 12.35 -11.41 -2.25
CA ALA A 24 13.30 -12.16 -3.06
C ALA A 24 12.61 -13.33 -3.78
N ASP A 25 11.85 -14.12 -3.05
CA ASP A 25 11.09 -15.25 -3.59
C ASP A 25 10.11 -14.81 -4.67
N TYR A 26 9.40 -13.71 -4.46
CA TYR A 26 8.50 -13.18 -5.49
C TYR A 26 9.26 -12.80 -6.78
N ILE A 27 10.40 -12.13 -6.65
CA ILE A 27 11.20 -11.70 -7.81
C ILE A 27 11.77 -12.91 -8.55
N GLU A 28 12.30 -13.89 -7.83
CA GLU A 28 12.99 -15.04 -8.39
C GLU A 28 12.04 -16.12 -8.93
N CYS A 29 10.95 -16.37 -8.23
CA CYS A 29 10.08 -17.51 -8.50
C CYS A 29 8.73 -17.16 -9.14
N VAL A 30 8.21 -15.95 -8.90
CA VAL A 30 6.89 -15.53 -9.40
C VAL A 30 7.00 -14.49 -10.51
N GLY A 31 7.56 -13.35 -10.25
CA GLY A 31 8.00 -12.25 -11.15
C GLY A 31 7.20 -11.98 -12.43
N CYS A 32 5.92 -12.29 -12.49
CA CYS A 32 5.11 -12.19 -13.69
C CYS A 32 4.05 -11.08 -13.63
N ASN A 33 3.52 -10.69 -14.78
CA ASN A 33 2.48 -9.67 -14.87
C ASN A 33 1.12 -10.22 -14.41
N ILE A 34 0.45 -9.45 -13.54
CA ILE A 34 -0.83 -9.80 -12.91
C ILE A 34 -1.97 -9.36 -13.83
N GLY A 35 -2.28 -9.58 -14.84
CA GLY A 35 -3.50 -9.12 -15.51
C GLY A 35 -3.51 -9.28 -17.02
N ARG A 36 -2.42 -9.80 -17.56
CA ARG A 36 -2.30 -10.00 -18.99
C ARG A 36 -1.93 -11.43 -19.40
N GLY A 37 -1.77 -12.33 -18.43
CA GLY A 37 -1.36 -13.71 -18.69
C GLY A 37 -2.48 -14.70 -18.38
N GLY A 38 -2.81 -15.58 -19.32
CA GLY A 38 -3.71 -16.72 -19.12
C GLY A 38 -2.96 -18.00 -18.70
N TYR A 39 -1.96 -17.89 -17.83
CA TYR A 39 -1.14 -19.01 -17.36
C TYR A 39 -1.09 -19.06 -15.82
N GLN A 40 -0.80 -20.24 -15.29
CA GLN A 40 -0.93 -20.53 -13.85
C GLN A 40 -0.20 -19.52 -12.96
N ARG A 41 1.04 -19.16 -13.26
CA ARG A 41 1.81 -18.19 -12.47
C ARG A 41 1.17 -16.80 -12.38
N ALA A 42 0.49 -16.36 -13.45
CA ALA A 42 -0.24 -15.09 -13.41
C ALA A 42 -1.46 -15.16 -12.48
N TYR A 43 -2.15 -16.31 -12.44
CA TYR A 43 -3.23 -16.55 -11.49
C TYR A 43 -2.74 -16.62 -10.06
N ASP A 44 -1.60 -17.29 -9.81
CA ASP A 44 -1.00 -17.40 -8.47
C ASP A 44 -0.59 -16.00 -7.96
N ALA A 45 0.04 -15.19 -8.80
CA ALA A 45 0.39 -13.82 -8.48
C ALA A 45 -0.85 -12.95 -8.19
N ALA A 46 -1.91 -13.08 -8.98
CA ALA A 46 -3.17 -12.40 -8.77
C ALA A 46 -3.84 -12.83 -7.45
N GLY A 47 -3.78 -14.12 -7.13
CA GLY A 47 -4.23 -14.69 -5.86
C GLY A 47 -3.53 -14.07 -4.66
N GLY A 48 -2.21 -13.93 -4.71
CA GLY A 48 -1.43 -13.27 -3.66
C GLY A 48 -1.83 -11.79 -3.46
N VAL A 49 -2.09 -11.06 -4.54
CA VAL A 49 -2.61 -9.68 -4.45
C VAL A 49 -4.00 -9.63 -3.82
N LEU A 50 -4.87 -10.57 -4.17
CA LEU A 50 -6.21 -10.65 -3.58
C LEU A 50 -6.12 -10.94 -2.08
N GLU A 51 -5.28 -11.89 -1.67
CA GLU A 51 -5.07 -12.23 -0.26
C GLU A 51 -4.61 -11.02 0.56
N VAL A 52 -3.67 -10.22 0.04
CA VAL A 52 -3.24 -8.97 0.72
C VAL A 52 -4.39 -7.98 0.86
N ARG A 53 -5.23 -7.83 -0.17
CA ARG A 53 -6.43 -6.98 -0.10
C ARG A 53 -7.41 -7.45 0.96
N GLU A 54 -7.65 -8.75 1.06
CA GLU A 54 -8.53 -9.35 2.07
C GLU A 54 -8.00 -9.11 3.48
N ARG A 55 -6.71 -9.33 3.71
CA ARG A 55 -6.03 -9.07 4.99
C ARG A 55 -6.14 -7.59 5.39
N LEU A 56 -5.92 -6.67 4.46
CA LEU A 56 -6.08 -5.23 4.71
C LEU A 56 -7.52 -4.87 5.03
N CYS A 57 -8.50 -5.41 4.30
CA CYS A 57 -9.90 -5.22 4.63
C CYS A 57 -10.25 -5.69 6.03
N THR A 58 -9.75 -6.85 6.42
CA THR A 58 -9.95 -7.38 7.79
C THR A 58 -9.33 -6.46 8.83
N LEU A 59 -8.11 -5.95 8.58
CA LEU A 59 -7.40 -5.06 9.50
C LEU A 59 -8.15 -3.76 9.78
N VAL A 60 -8.79 -3.17 8.77
CA VAL A 60 -9.51 -1.89 8.86
C VAL A 60 -11.03 -2.04 8.94
N ASN A 61 -11.54 -3.27 9.07
CA ASN A 61 -12.97 -3.57 9.01
C ASN A 61 -13.63 -3.01 7.73
N GLY A 62 -12.94 -3.13 6.62
CA GLY A 62 -13.38 -2.58 5.33
C GLY A 62 -14.50 -3.42 4.69
N PRO A 63 -15.25 -2.83 3.73
CA PRO A 63 -16.42 -3.46 3.13
C PRO A 63 -16.10 -4.61 2.16
N GLY A 64 -14.82 -4.79 1.78
CA GLY A 64 -14.38 -5.89 0.93
C GLY A 64 -13.13 -5.57 0.11
N PRO A 65 -12.42 -6.59 -0.42
CA PRO A 65 -11.13 -6.45 -1.07
C PRO A 65 -11.15 -5.60 -2.35
N ARG A 66 -12.31 -5.43 -2.97
CA ARG A 66 -12.48 -4.55 -4.14
C ARG A 66 -12.29 -3.07 -3.82
N ASN A 67 -12.40 -2.70 -2.54
CA ASN A 67 -12.23 -1.32 -2.07
C ASN A 67 -10.78 -1.01 -1.66
N VAL A 68 -9.86 -1.94 -1.85
CA VAL A 68 -8.43 -1.74 -1.62
C VAL A 68 -7.73 -1.49 -2.94
N ALA A 69 -7.15 -0.32 -3.10
CA ALA A 69 -6.31 0.03 -4.25
C ALA A 69 -4.86 0.22 -3.80
N PHE A 70 -3.92 -0.36 -4.54
CA PHE A 70 -2.50 -0.14 -4.31
C PHE A 70 -2.02 1.10 -5.05
N THR A 71 -1.18 1.88 -4.39
CA THR A 71 -0.51 3.05 -4.96
C THR A 71 0.99 2.92 -4.76
N SER A 72 1.78 3.69 -5.49
CA SER A 72 3.24 3.69 -5.38
C SER A 72 3.76 4.30 -4.06
N GLY A 73 2.89 4.82 -3.22
CA GLY A 73 3.21 5.39 -1.91
C GLY A 73 2.11 6.31 -1.39
N ALA A 74 2.23 6.75 -0.14
CA ALA A 74 1.25 7.59 0.54
C ALA A 74 0.98 8.91 -0.21
N THR A 75 2.00 9.55 -0.76
CA THR A 75 1.84 10.78 -1.56
C THR A 75 0.93 10.55 -2.77
N HIS A 76 1.12 9.45 -3.50
CA HIS A 76 0.26 9.10 -4.63
C HIS A 76 -1.17 8.80 -4.16
N GLY A 77 -1.32 8.02 -3.09
CA GLY A 77 -2.64 7.69 -2.52
C GLY A 77 -3.41 8.93 -2.08
N LEU A 78 -2.78 9.85 -1.35
CA LEU A 78 -3.40 11.10 -0.91
C LEU A 78 -3.80 11.98 -2.10
N ASN A 79 -2.92 12.15 -3.08
CA ASN A 79 -3.25 12.94 -4.28
C ASN A 79 -4.39 12.31 -5.09
N LEU A 80 -4.44 10.99 -5.18
CA LEU A 80 -5.54 10.29 -5.86
C LEU A 80 -6.87 10.56 -5.16
N LEU A 81 -6.90 10.50 -3.82
CA LEU A 81 -8.10 10.75 -3.03
C LEU A 81 -8.51 12.23 -3.11
N LEU A 82 -7.60 13.17 -2.86
CA LEU A 82 -7.91 14.59 -2.85
C LEU A 82 -8.39 15.07 -4.23
N LYS A 83 -7.67 14.73 -5.29
CA LYS A 83 -8.03 15.14 -6.66
C LYS A 83 -9.22 14.38 -7.23
N GLY A 84 -9.48 13.18 -6.75
CA GLY A 84 -10.60 12.36 -7.22
C GLY A 84 -11.93 12.62 -6.51
N LEU A 85 -11.88 13.07 -5.26
CA LEU A 85 -13.09 13.26 -4.44
C LEU A 85 -13.51 14.72 -4.32
N LEU A 86 -12.54 15.66 -4.25
CA LEU A 86 -12.83 17.08 -4.03
C LEU A 86 -13.32 17.75 -5.30
N ARG A 87 -14.28 18.65 -5.10
CA ARG A 87 -14.87 19.52 -6.14
C ARG A 87 -14.63 20.98 -5.79
N PRO A 88 -14.64 21.88 -6.78
CA PRO A 88 -14.61 23.32 -6.52
C PRO A 88 -15.71 23.73 -5.55
N GLY A 89 -15.35 24.38 -4.45
CA GLY A 89 -16.26 24.81 -3.39
C GLY A 89 -16.29 23.86 -2.17
N ASP A 90 -15.70 22.68 -2.24
CA ASP A 90 -15.57 21.79 -1.06
C ASP A 90 -14.64 22.40 -0.01
N ARG A 91 -14.95 22.13 1.26
CA ARG A 91 -14.10 22.54 2.38
C ARG A 91 -13.22 21.40 2.81
N VAL A 92 -11.91 21.67 2.88
CA VAL A 92 -10.92 20.74 3.42
C VAL A 92 -10.39 21.30 4.73
N VAL A 93 -10.45 20.50 5.78
CA VAL A 93 -9.86 20.85 7.09
C VAL A 93 -8.54 20.11 7.22
N THR A 94 -7.47 20.85 7.44
CA THR A 94 -6.11 20.32 7.62
C THR A 94 -5.47 20.92 8.87
N SER A 95 -4.35 20.37 9.29
CA SER A 95 -3.50 20.95 10.33
C SER A 95 -2.29 21.65 9.70
N PRO A 96 -1.66 22.60 10.41
CA PRO A 96 -0.41 23.21 9.93
C PRO A 96 0.79 22.26 9.99
N MET A 97 0.62 21.06 10.55
CA MET A 97 1.67 20.06 10.70
C MET A 97 1.57 18.94 9.67
N GLU A 98 0.77 19.12 8.62
CA GLU A 98 0.59 18.11 7.59
C GLU A 98 1.85 17.90 6.75
N HIS A 99 1.98 16.68 6.22
CA HIS A 99 3.02 16.36 5.27
C HIS A 99 2.79 17.08 3.93
N ASN A 100 3.86 17.39 3.21
CA ASN A 100 3.82 18.04 1.89
C ASN A 100 2.86 17.38 0.87
N ALA A 101 2.61 16.09 1.01
CA ALA A 101 1.65 15.37 0.16
C ALA A 101 0.20 15.87 0.31
N VAL A 102 -0.12 16.52 1.42
CA VAL A 102 -1.44 17.12 1.70
C VAL A 102 -1.45 18.60 1.36
N LEU A 103 -0.34 19.30 1.63
CA LEU A 103 -0.26 20.77 1.50
C LEU A 103 0.05 21.26 0.08
N ARG A 104 0.49 20.40 -0.83
CA ARG A 104 0.81 20.69 -2.24
C ARG A 104 -0.19 20.08 -3.20
#